data_77e239b8c3f09333729460d281293eeb
#
_entry.id   77e239b8c3f09333729460d281293eeb
#
_cell.length_a   1.000
_cell.length_b   1.000
_cell.length_c   1.000
_cell.angle_alpha   90.00
_cell.angle_beta   90.00
_cell.angle_gamma   90.00
#
_symmetry.space_group_name_H-M   'P 1'
#
loop_
_entity.id
_entity.type
_entity.pdbx_description
1 polymer ?
#
loop_
_entity_poly.entity_id
_entity_poly.type
_entity_poly.pdbx_seq_one_letter_code
_entity_poly.pdbx_strand_id
1 'polypeptide(L)'
;YVDGAANRETKLGKAGYVTNKGRQKVISITDTTNQKTELQAIHLALQDSGLEVNIVTDSQYALGIIQAQPDKSESELVSQIIEELIKKEKVYLAWVPAHKGIGGNEHVDKLVSAGIRKVL
;
A
#
# COMPACT_ATOMS: atom_id res chain seq x y z
N TYR A 1 -0.18 8.56 2.23
CA TYR A 1 -1.08 7.49 2.66
C TYR A 1 -1.24 6.47 1.54
N VAL A 2 -1.02 5.22 1.86
CA VAL A 2 -1.16 4.10 0.92
C VAL A 2 -2.23 3.14 1.42
N ASP A 3 -2.88 2.43 0.51
CA ASP A 3 -3.85 1.39 0.86
C ASP A 3 -4.04 0.45 -0.32
N GLY A 4 -4.57 -0.73 -0.02
CA GLY A 4 -4.93 -1.72 -1.01
C GLY A 4 -6.20 -2.43 -0.61
N ALA A 5 -6.93 -2.91 -1.59
CA ALA A 5 -8.15 -3.67 -1.39
C ALA A 5 -8.28 -4.74 -2.46
N ALA A 6 -8.76 -5.91 -2.09
CA ALA A 6 -9.03 -6.98 -3.02
C ALA A 6 -10.33 -7.70 -2.67
N ASN A 7 -11.03 -8.19 -3.70
CA ASN A 7 -12.22 -9.01 -3.54
C ASN A 7 -11.78 -10.47 -3.46
N ARG A 8 -12.21 -11.17 -2.43
CA ARG A 8 -11.83 -12.57 -2.20
C ARG A 8 -12.33 -13.52 -3.27
N GLU A 9 -13.49 -13.23 -3.84
CA GLU A 9 -14.12 -14.11 -4.82
C GLU A 9 -13.55 -13.93 -6.22
N THR A 10 -13.44 -12.67 -6.67
CA THR A 10 -12.97 -12.35 -8.00
C THR A 10 -11.46 -12.25 -8.10
N LYS A 11 -10.78 -12.07 -6.97
CA LYS A 11 -9.35 -11.82 -6.86
C LYS A 11 -8.90 -10.54 -7.59
N LEU A 12 -9.84 -9.65 -7.86
CA LEU A 12 -9.55 -8.32 -8.38
C LEU A 12 -9.23 -7.37 -7.24
N GLY A 13 -8.27 -6.51 -7.45
CA GLY A 13 -7.85 -5.57 -6.43
C GLY A 13 -7.43 -4.22 -6.98
N LYS A 14 -7.21 -3.29 -6.07
CA LYS A 14 -6.66 -1.98 -6.35
C LYS A 14 -5.64 -1.63 -5.28
N ALA A 15 -4.59 -0.96 -5.70
CA ALA A 15 -3.60 -0.39 -4.80
C ALA A 15 -3.40 1.07 -5.17
N GLY A 16 -3.19 1.92 -4.18
CA GLY A 16 -3.07 3.33 -4.47
C GLY A 16 -2.49 4.15 -3.34
N TYR A 17 -2.30 5.43 -3.62
CA TYR A 17 -1.83 6.40 -2.65
C TYR A 17 -2.49 7.77 -2.86
N VAL A 18 -2.49 8.55 -1.78
CA VAL A 18 -2.74 9.98 -1.83
C VAL A 18 -1.60 10.69 -1.10
N THR A 19 -1.17 11.82 -1.63
CA THR A 19 -0.13 12.63 -0.99
C THR A 19 -0.74 13.80 -0.23
N ASN A 20 0.03 14.38 0.66
CA ASN A 20 -0.37 15.59 1.38
C ASN A 20 -0.51 16.81 0.46
N LYS A 21 -0.06 16.72 -0.78
CA LYS A 21 -0.21 17.77 -1.80
C LYS A 21 -1.38 17.53 -2.74
N GLY A 22 -2.22 16.54 -2.44
CA GLY A 22 -3.40 16.24 -3.23
C GLY A 22 -3.19 15.35 -4.45
N ARG A 23 -1.98 14.84 -4.64
CA ARG A 23 -1.71 13.87 -5.70
C ARG A 23 -2.29 12.51 -5.32
N GLN A 24 -2.86 11.84 -6.28
CA GLN A 24 -3.38 10.49 -6.04
C GLN A 24 -3.14 9.60 -7.26
N LYS A 25 -2.99 8.31 -6.99
CA LYS A 25 -2.86 7.29 -8.04
C LYS A 25 -3.45 5.99 -7.54
N VAL A 26 -4.18 5.31 -8.41
CA VAL A 26 -4.77 4.00 -8.14
C VAL A 26 -4.49 3.10 -9.34
N ILE A 27 -4.02 1.90 -9.09
CA ILE A 27 -3.85 0.89 -10.13
C ILE A 27 -4.78 -0.30 -9.86
N SER A 28 -5.25 -0.92 -10.93
CA SER A 28 -6.05 -2.14 -10.86
C SER A 28 -5.14 -3.36 -11.02
N ILE A 29 -5.40 -4.39 -10.22
CA ILE A 29 -4.56 -5.58 -10.15
C ILE A 29 -5.46 -6.80 -10.25
N THR A 30 -5.02 -7.81 -10.99
CA THR A 30 -5.71 -9.08 -11.10
C THR A 30 -4.98 -10.16 -10.31
N ASP A 31 -5.69 -11.19 -9.91
CA ASP A 31 -5.14 -12.36 -9.22
C ASP A 31 -4.33 -11.95 -7.97
N THR A 32 -4.97 -11.20 -7.09
CA THR A 32 -4.31 -10.63 -5.92
C THR A 32 -5.13 -10.89 -4.63
N THR A 33 -4.55 -10.51 -3.50
CA THR A 33 -5.16 -10.59 -2.18
C THR A 33 -5.09 -9.23 -1.49
N ASN A 34 -5.86 -9.03 -0.42
CA ASN A 34 -5.77 -7.81 0.38
C ASN A 34 -4.33 -7.54 0.84
N GLN A 35 -3.65 -8.56 1.32
CA GLN A 35 -2.28 -8.42 1.82
C GLN A 35 -1.30 -8.02 0.72
N LYS A 36 -1.41 -8.64 -0.46
CA LYS A 36 -0.58 -8.26 -1.61
C LYS A 36 -0.84 -6.84 -2.08
N THR A 37 -2.10 -6.40 -2.11
CA THR A 37 -2.41 -5.03 -2.54
C THR A 37 -1.85 -3.99 -1.59
N GLU A 38 -1.77 -4.29 -0.29
CA GLU A 38 -1.14 -3.40 0.67
C GLU A 38 0.36 -3.23 0.38
N LEU A 39 1.06 -4.32 0.09
CA LEU A 39 2.47 -4.27 -0.30
C LEU A 39 2.65 -3.58 -1.65
N GLN A 40 1.78 -3.84 -2.61
CA GLN A 40 1.81 -3.20 -3.93
C GLN A 40 1.60 -1.70 -3.85
N ALA A 41 0.75 -1.23 -2.93
CA ALA A 41 0.55 0.20 -2.71
C ALA A 41 1.83 0.88 -2.19
N ILE A 42 2.52 0.24 -1.27
CA ILE A 42 3.81 0.74 -0.77
C ILE A 42 4.84 0.79 -1.89
N HIS A 43 4.93 -0.26 -2.68
CA HIS A 43 5.84 -0.31 -3.83
C HIS A 43 5.56 0.81 -4.83
N LEU A 44 4.30 1.01 -5.17
CA LEU A 44 3.87 2.08 -6.07
C LEU A 44 4.28 3.46 -5.55
N ALA A 45 4.04 3.72 -4.27
CA ALA A 45 4.40 5.00 -3.66
C ALA A 45 5.90 5.22 -3.66
N LEU A 46 6.69 4.18 -3.42
CA LEU A 46 8.15 4.26 -3.47
C LEU A 46 8.65 4.55 -4.87
N GLN A 47 8.07 3.91 -5.89
CA GLN A 47 8.44 4.15 -7.29
C GLN A 47 8.18 5.60 -7.72
N ASP A 48 7.07 6.17 -7.26
CA ASP A 48 6.60 7.47 -7.70
C ASP A 48 7.11 8.63 -6.85
N SER A 49 7.81 8.35 -5.75
CA SER A 49 8.30 9.38 -4.83
C SER A 49 9.77 9.73 -5.08
N GLY A 50 10.21 10.86 -4.52
CA GLY A 50 11.60 11.28 -4.57
C GLY A 50 12.49 10.52 -3.60
N LEU A 51 13.66 11.08 -3.30
CA LEU A 51 14.66 10.43 -2.44
C LEU A 51 14.26 10.39 -0.97
N GLU A 52 13.36 11.26 -0.55
CA GLU A 52 12.83 11.28 0.81
C GLU A 52 11.31 11.12 0.76
N VAL A 53 10.79 10.21 1.56
CA VAL A 53 9.34 9.94 1.59
C VAL A 53 8.91 9.43 2.96
N ASN A 54 7.74 9.89 3.39
CA ASN A 54 7.03 9.34 4.53
C ASN A 54 5.83 8.55 4.01
N ILE A 55 5.77 7.27 4.30
CA ILE A 55 4.68 6.41 3.89
C ILE A 55 3.87 6.02 5.10
N VAL A 56 2.57 6.24 5.03
CA VAL A 56 1.63 5.92 6.10
C VAL A 56 0.68 4.84 5.60
N THR A 57 0.61 3.74 6.32
CA THR A 57 -0.25 2.61 5.99
C THR A 57 -1.09 2.21 7.21
N ASP A 58 -2.26 1.63 6.99
CA ASP A 58 -3.02 0.99 8.06
C ASP A 58 -2.79 -0.52 8.13
N SER A 59 -1.86 -1.06 7.36
CA SER A 59 -1.54 -2.48 7.32
C SER A 59 -0.36 -2.81 8.23
N GLN A 60 -0.64 -3.34 9.41
CA GLN A 60 0.41 -3.88 10.28
C GLN A 60 1.14 -5.05 9.63
N TYR A 61 0.41 -5.86 8.84
CA TYR A 61 0.98 -6.97 8.09
C TYR A 61 2.09 -6.48 7.14
N ALA A 62 1.80 -5.47 6.35
CA ALA A 62 2.76 -4.96 5.37
C ALA A 62 4.03 -4.42 6.05
N LEU A 63 3.88 -3.64 7.12
CA LEU A 63 5.02 -3.14 7.87
C LEU A 63 5.84 -4.27 8.48
N GLY A 64 5.18 -5.24 9.10
CA GLY A 64 5.86 -6.36 9.74
C GLY A 64 6.67 -7.18 8.74
N ILE A 65 6.10 -7.43 7.58
CA ILE A 65 6.76 -8.25 6.55
C ILE A 65 7.98 -7.54 5.94
N ILE A 66 7.87 -6.24 5.72
CA ILE A 66 8.98 -5.45 5.20
C ILE A 66 10.12 -5.36 6.23
N GLN A 67 9.80 -5.12 7.49
CA GLN A 67 10.78 -5.01 8.57
C GLN A 67 11.47 -6.34 8.87
N ALA A 68 10.74 -7.44 8.81
CA ALA A 68 11.28 -8.77 9.06
C ALA A 68 12.10 -9.31 7.89
N GLN A 69 11.95 -8.76 6.69
CA GLN A 69 12.60 -9.21 5.46
C GLN A 69 12.46 -10.72 5.26
N PRO A 70 11.23 -11.24 5.25
CA PRO A 70 11.03 -12.68 5.13
C PRO A 70 11.39 -13.19 3.74
N ASP A 71 11.78 -14.45 3.67
CA ASP A 71 12.07 -15.17 2.45
C ASP A 71 10.88 -16.05 2.01
N LYS A 72 9.65 -15.55 2.19
CA LYS A 72 8.43 -16.34 2.06
C LYS A 72 7.62 -15.97 0.82
N SER A 73 6.32 -16.33 0.83
CA SER A 73 5.44 -16.29 -0.34
C SER A 73 5.34 -14.96 -1.07
N GLU A 74 5.52 -13.84 -0.40
CA GLU A 74 5.57 -12.53 -1.05
C GLU A 74 7.01 -12.04 -1.27
N SER A 75 7.99 -12.94 -1.24
CA SER A 75 9.41 -12.58 -1.27
C SER A 75 9.83 -11.76 -2.48
N GLU A 76 9.27 -12.03 -3.65
CA GLU A 76 9.56 -11.26 -4.85
C GLU A 76 9.12 -9.80 -4.73
N LEU A 77 7.88 -9.59 -4.29
CA LEU A 77 7.34 -8.25 -4.09
C LEU A 77 8.08 -7.51 -2.97
N VAL A 78 8.37 -8.20 -1.87
CA VAL A 78 9.15 -7.62 -0.77
C VAL A 78 10.56 -7.27 -1.25
N SER A 79 11.20 -8.12 -2.06
CA SER A 79 12.51 -7.82 -2.64
C SER A 79 12.47 -6.56 -3.51
N GLN A 80 11.44 -6.40 -4.31
CA GLN A 80 11.26 -5.20 -5.13
C GLN A 80 11.10 -3.94 -4.27
N ILE A 81 10.36 -4.06 -3.16
CA ILE A 81 10.21 -2.96 -2.21
C ILE A 81 11.56 -2.59 -1.59
N ILE A 82 12.32 -3.58 -1.16
CA ILE A 82 13.64 -3.36 -0.57
C ILE A 82 14.59 -2.71 -1.57
N GLU A 83 14.56 -3.12 -2.84
CA GLU A 83 15.36 -2.48 -3.89
C GLU A 83 15.03 -1.00 -4.02
N GLU A 84 13.75 -0.64 -3.96
CA GLU A 84 13.34 0.76 -3.98
C GLU A 84 13.77 1.52 -2.72
N LEU A 85 13.70 0.87 -1.55
CA LEU A 85 14.15 1.47 -0.30
C LEU A 85 15.63 1.82 -0.32
N ILE A 86 16.45 0.93 -0.88
CA ILE A 86 17.91 1.13 -0.97
C ILE A 86 18.26 2.37 -1.80
N LYS A 87 17.46 2.68 -2.81
CA LYS A 87 17.66 3.85 -3.67
C LYS A 87 17.30 5.18 -3.00
N LYS A 88 16.61 5.15 -1.88
CA LYS A 88 16.14 6.35 -1.17
C LYS A 88 17.18 6.83 -0.18
N GLU A 89 17.18 8.13 0.10
CA GLU A 89 18.00 8.72 1.16
C GLU A 89 17.32 8.59 2.51
N LYS A 90 16.02 8.86 2.59
CA LYS A 90 15.23 8.76 3.81
C LYS A 90 13.85 8.19 3.51
N VAL A 91 13.49 7.13 4.22
CA VAL A 91 12.14 6.57 4.18
C VAL A 91 11.67 6.35 5.62
N TYR A 92 10.52 6.90 5.93
CA TYR A 92 9.80 6.61 7.15
C TYR A 92 8.54 5.86 6.81
N LEU A 93 8.37 4.69 7.44
CA LEU A 93 7.17 3.87 7.32
C LEU A 93 6.43 3.96 8.65
N ALA A 94 5.21 4.43 8.61
CA ALA A 94 4.39 4.60 9.82
C ALA A 94 3.06 3.87 9.67
N TRP A 95 2.58 3.34 10.77
CA TRP A 95 1.27 2.70 10.84
C TRP A 95 0.27 3.64 11.50
N VAL A 96 -0.96 3.65 10.96
CA VAL A 96 -2.11 4.31 11.60
C VAL A 96 -3.27 3.32 11.64
N PRO A 97 -4.13 3.40 12.64
CA PRO A 97 -5.29 2.53 12.68
C PRO A 97 -6.27 2.85 11.56
N ALA A 98 -6.84 1.80 10.96
CA ALA A 98 -7.86 1.95 9.93
C ALA A 98 -9.15 2.49 10.52
N HIS A 99 -9.90 3.28 9.73
CA HIS A 99 -11.24 3.77 10.08
C HIS A 99 -11.31 4.53 11.41
N LYS A 100 -10.26 5.32 11.70
CA LYS A 100 -10.19 6.15 12.92
C LYS A 100 -10.22 7.64 12.63
N GLY A 101 -10.80 8.04 11.49
CA GLY A 101 -10.96 9.45 11.16
C GLY A 101 -9.71 10.15 10.66
N ILE A 102 -8.68 9.40 10.29
CA ILE A 102 -7.46 9.96 9.72
C ILE A 102 -7.72 10.25 8.24
N GLY A 103 -7.83 11.54 7.89
CA GLY A 103 -8.33 11.98 6.59
C GLY A 103 -7.65 11.39 5.38
N GLY A 104 -6.31 11.37 5.35
CA GLY A 104 -5.56 10.79 4.24
C GLY A 104 -5.75 9.29 4.12
N ASN A 105 -5.77 8.57 5.24
CA ASN A 105 -6.01 7.13 5.26
C ASN A 105 -7.42 6.79 4.77
N GLU A 106 -8.43 7.53 5.21
CA GLU A 106 -9.80 7.31 4.75
C GLU A 106 -9.98 7.67 3.28
N HIS A 107 -9.32 8.71 2.82
CA HIS A 107 -9.36 9.11 1.41
C HIS A 107 -8.83 7.99 0.50
N VAL A 108 -7.65 7.47 0.80
CA VAL A 108 -7.06 6.41 -0.03
C VAL A 108 -7.87 5.11 0.09
N ASP A 109 -8.42 4.80 1.26
CA ASP A 109 -9.29 3.63 1.42
C ASP A 109 -10.50 3.69 0.49
N LYS A 110 -11.16 4.85 0.39
CA LYS A 110 -12.28 5.03 -0.53
C LYS A 110 -11.87 4.83 -1.99
N LEU A 111 -10.70 5.34 -2.37
CA LEU A 111 -10.21 5.20 -3.74
C LEU A 111 -9.98 3.74 -4.13
N VAL A 112 -9.32 2.98 -3.26
CA VAL A 112 -8.98 1.58 -3.59
C VAL A 112 -10.14 0.62 -3.39
N SER A 113 -11.09 0.93 -2.53
CA SER A 113 -12.24 0.06 -2.30
C SER A 113 -13.37 0.26 -3.31
N ALA A 114 -13.35 1.36 -4.08
CA ALA A 114 -14.37 1.61 -5.09
C ALA A 114 -14.41 0.47 -6.13
N GLY A 115 -15.57 -0.18 -6.25
CA GLY A 115 -15.75 -1.31 -7.16
C GLY A 115 -15.10 -2.63 -6.71
N ILE A 116 -14.45 -2.66 -5.55
CA ILE A 116 -13.77 -3.85 -5.03
C ILE A 116 -14.51 -4.42 -3.83
N ARG A 117 -14.78 -3.58 -2.81
CA ARG A 117 -15.50 -3.99 -1.61
C ARG A 117 -16.99 -3.73 -1.77
N LYS A 118 -17.82 -4.65 -1.29
CA LYS A 118 -19.25 -4.41 -1.23
C LYS A 118 -19.52 -3.36 -0.17
N VAL A 119 -20.30 -2.36 -0.54
CA VAL A 119 -20.83 -1.38 0.41
C VAL A 119 -22.11 -1.98 0.97
N LEU A 120 -22.13 -2.23 2.26
CA LEU A 120 -23.32 -2.72 2.95
C LEU A 120 -24.11 -1.57 3.53
#